data_7b834f99b2dc66ae9d68bfeaff048a22
#
_entry.id   7b834f99b2dc66ae9d68bfeaff048a22
#
_cell.length_a   1.000
_cell.length_b   1.000
_cell.length_c   1.000
_cell.angle_alpha   90.00
_cell.angle_beta   90.00
_cell.angle_gamma   90.00
#
_symmetry.space_group_name_H-M   'P 1'
#
loop_
_entity.id
_entity.type
_entity.pdbx_description
1 polymer ?
#
loop_
_entity_poly.entity_id
_entity_poly.type
_entity_poly.pdbx_seq_one_letter_code
_entity_poly.pdbx_strand_id
1 'polypeptide(L)'
;IDVTIDLGFDLYKKERVRIAGVDTPEKRTRDLEEKALGLDATNWMKEKLEGAIAGEDELAVRTELVGGMGKYGRLLGWLYIGDAEVSLNEQMIDEGYAWAYDGGTKQKNFEELREIRRAHGTLVE
;
A
#
# COMPACT_ATOMS: atom_id res chain seq x y z
N ILE A 1 -4.37 5.03 3.66
CA ILE A 1 -3.59 6.21 4.06
C ILE A 1 -4.42 7.48 3.90
N ASP A 2 -4.11 8.46 4.70
CA ASP A 2 -4.73 9.77 4.59
C ASP A 2 -3.81 10.67 3.76
N VAL A 3 -4.37 11.32 2.74
CA VAL A 3 -3.65 12.25 1.89
C VAL A 3 -4.30 13.62 1.93
N THR A 4 -3.50 14.66 1.75
CA THR A 4 -4.00 16.03 1.57
C THR A 4 -3.84 16.37 0.09
N ILE A 5 -4.97 16.62 -0.57
CA ILE A 5 -5.01 16.95 -1.99
C ILE A 5 -4.99 18.47 -2.15
N ASP A 6 -4.04 18.97 -2.93
CA ASP A 6 -3.97 20.39 -3.30
C ASP A 6 -4.94 20.63 -4.48
N LEU A 7 -5.97 21.42 -4.21
CA LEU A 7 -6.99 21.76 -5.21
C LEU A 7 -6.67 23.07 -5.96
N GLY A 8 -5.52 23.68 -5.66
CA GLY A 8 -5.17 25.00 -6.15
C GLY A 8 -5.79 26.12 -5.30
N PHE A 9 -5.37 27.36 -5.54
CA PHE A 9 -5.88 28.55 -4.81
C PHE A 9 -5.80 28.45 -3.28
N ASP A 10 -4.77 27.78 -2.75
CA ASP A 10 -4.58 27.52 -1.32
C ASP A 10 -5.71 26.67 -0.70
N LEU A 11 -6.42 25.89 -1.50
CA LEU A 11 -7.45 24.98 -1.03
C LEU A 11 -6.90 23.56 -0.97
N TYR A 12 -7.14 22.89 0.17
CA TYR A 12 -6.67 21.53 0.42
C TYR A 12 -7.83 20.66 0.90
N LYS A 13 -7.84 19.42 0.47
CA LYS A 13 -8.84 18.44 0.91
C LYS A 13 -8.13 17.20 1.47
N LYS A 14 -8.53 16.78 2.65
CA LYS A 14 -8.04 15.53 3.26
C LYS A 14 -8.93 14.39 2.81
N GLU A 15 -8.31 13.37 2.27
CA GLU A 15 -9.00 12.15 1.82
C GLU A 15 -8.32 10.90 2.34
N ARG A 16 -9.12 9.90 2.68
CA ARG A 16 -8.62 8.56 2.97
C ARG A 16 -8.55 7.76 1.68
N VAL A 17 -7.35 7.27 1.37
CA VAL A 17 -7.08 6.53 0.13
C VAL A 17 -6.70 5.10 0.50
N ARG A 18 -7.35 4.12 -0.13
CA ARG A 18 -6.93 2.72 -0.08
C ARG A 18 -5.84 2.48 -1.10
N ILE A 19 -4.86 1.66 -0.73
CA ILE A 19 -3.81 1.26 -1.67
C ILE A 19 -4.43 0.29 -2.68
N ALA A 20 -4.44 0.70 -3.95
CA ALA A 20 -5.11 -0.03 -5.02
C ALA A 20 -4.37 -1.29 -5.45
N GLY A 21 -5.12 -2.31 -5.84
CA GLY A 21 -4.58 -3.52 -6.46
C GLY A 21 -3.83 -4.45 -5.52
N VAL A 22 -3.84 -4.20 -4.22
CA VAL A 22 -3.13 -5.02 -3.25
C VAL A 22 -4.02 -5.43 -2.08
N ASP A 23 -3.73 -6.59 -1.53
CA ASP A 23 -4.27 -7.06 -0.26
C ASP A 23 -3.09 -7.42 0.63
N THR A 24 -3.11 -6.95 1.87
CA THR A 24 -2.05 -7.20 2.85
C THR A 24 -2.55 -8.13 3.95
N PRO A 25 -1.64 -8.87 4.62
CA PRO A 25 -2.02 -9.60 5.83
C PRO A 25 -2.60 -8.66 6.87
N GLU A 26 -3.56 -9.16 7.64
CA GLU A 26 -4.22 -8.38 8.67
C GLU A 26 -3.30 -8.14 9.86
N LYS A 27 -3.21 -6.90 10.35
CA LYS A 27 -2.46 -6.60 11.56
C LYS A 27 -3.34 -6.62 12.82
N ARG A 28 -4.67 -6.52 12.65
CA ARG A 28 -5.65 -6.61 13.74
C ARG A 28 -6.29 -7.99 13.74
N THR A 29 -5.49 -9.01 14.09
CA THR A 29 -5.90 -10.40 14.09
C THR A 29 -5.32 -11.11 15.31
N ARG A 30 -5.95 -12.23 15.70
CA ARG A 30 -5.43 -13.11 16.76
C ARG A 30 -4.36 -14.08 16.24
N ASP A 31 -4.27 -14.24 14.93
CA ASP A 31 -3.23 -15.03 14.29
C ASP A 31 -1.91 -14.24 14.33
N LEU A 32 -0.98 -14.67 15.17
CA LEU A 32 0.29 -13.97 15.39
C LEU A 32 1.17 -13.95 14.14
N GLU A 33 1.10 -14.97 13.32
CA GLU A 33 1.84 -15.08 12.08
C GLU A 33 1.34 -14.07 11.04
N GLU A 34 0.02 -14.00 10.84
CA GLU A 34 -0.59 -13.02 9.96
C GLU A 34 -0.34 -11.60 10.47
N LYS A 35 -0.46 -11.39 11.76
CA LYS A 35 -0.22 -10.08 12.38
C LYS A 35 1.20 -9.59 12.13
N ALA A 36 2.20 -10.45 12.26
CA ALA A 36 3.59 -10.11 12.02
C ALA A 36 3.81 -9.69 10.56
N LEU A 37 3.24 -10.43 9.61
CA LEU A 37 3.33 -10.10 8.19
C LEU A 37 2.60 -8.78 7.88
N GLY A 38 1.46 -8.53 8.49
CA GLY A 38 0.71 -7.28 8.33
C GLY A 38 1.47 -6.07 8.86
N LEU A 39 2.11 -6.21 10.01
CA LEU A 39 2.95 -5.15 10.58
C LEU A 39 4.18 -4.88 9.70
N ASP A 40 4.79 -5.92 9.14
CA ASP A 40 5.93 -5.77 8.22
C ASP A 40 5.52 -4.99 6.97
N ALA A 41 4.35 -5.30 6.39
CA ALA A 41 3.83 -4.57 5.23
C ALA A 41 3.59 -3.09 5.56
N THR A 42 3.00 -2.81 6.71
CA THR A 42 2.76 -1.44 7.18
C THR A 42 4.07 -0.68 7.35
N ASN A 43 5.05 -1.30 7.99
CA ASN A 43 6.36 -0.69 8.24
C ASN A 43 7.11 -0.44 6.92
N TRP A 44 7.05 -1.36 5.97
CA TRP A 44 7.66 -1.19 4.66
C TRP A 44 7.13 0.06 3.95
N MET A 45 5.80 0.19 3.88
CA MET A 45 5.16 1.34 3.23
C MET A 45 5.52 2.64 3.95
N LYS A 46 5.47 2.62 5.29
CA LYS A 46 5.81 3.77 6.11
C LYS A 46 7.25 4.22 5.89
N GLU A 47 8.21 3.31 5.86
CA GLU A 47 9.62 3.62 5.59
C GLU A 47 9.82 4.23 4.20
N LYS A 48 9.13 3.69 3.18
CA LYS A 48 9.22 4.23 1.83
C LYS A 48 8.69 5.66 1.75
N LEU A 49 7.55 5.93 2.36
CA LEU A 49 6.94 7.27 2.37
C LEU A 49 7.77 8.25 3.19
N GLU A 50 8.24 7.88 4.36
CA GLU A 50 9.09 8.73 5.20
C GLU A 50 10.44 9.03 4.53
N GLY A 51 11.02 8.03 3.87
CA GLY A 51 12.25 8.20 3.11
C GLY A 51 12.09 9.18 1.94
N ALA A 52 10.97 9.12 1.24
CA ALA A 52 10.67 10.05 0.16
C ALA A 52 10.53 11.48 0.69
N ILE A 53 9.82 11.66 1.80
CA ILE A 53 9.63 12.98 2.42
C ILE A 53 10.99 13.54 2.90
N ALA A 54 11.80 12.71 3.56
CA ALA A 54 13.11 13.14 4.07
C ALA A 54 14.09 13.48 2.94
N GLY A 55 14.00 12.78 1.79
CA GLY A 55 14.81 13.04 0.61
C GLY A 55 14.27 14.15 -0.28
N GLU A 56 13.17 14.79 0.11
CA GLU A 56 12.47 15.81 -0.68
C GLU A 56 12.03 15.31 -2.06
N ASP A 57 11.79 14.01 -2.18
CA ASP A 57 11.26 13.42 -3.39
C ASP A 57 9.78 13.77 -3.55
N GLU A 58 9.35 13.96 -4.78
CA GLU A 58 7.95 14.19 -5.07
C GLU A 58 7.17 12.88 -4.89
N LEU A 59 6.08 12.95 -4.11
CA LEU A 59 5.17 11.82 -3.94
C LEU A 59 3.92 12.08 -4.78
N ALA A 60 3.72 11.27 -5.80
CA ALA A 60 2.54 11.35 -6.65
C ALA A 60 1.55 10.24 -6.27
N VAL A 61 0.27 10.60 -6.25
CA VAL A 61 -0.82 9.65 -6.01
C VAL A 61 -1.75 9.70 -7.20
N ARG A 62 -1.84 8.58 -7.91
CA ARG A 62 -2.84 8.41 -8.97
C ARG A 62 -4.07 7.79 -8.34
N THR A 63 -5.23 8.42 -8.50
CA THR A 63 -6.45 8.00 -7.82
C THR A 63 -7.52 7.52 -8.79
N GLU A 64 -8.37 6.61 -8.30
CA GLU A 64 -9.55 6.13 -8.99
C GLU A 64 -10.68 5.98 -7.97
N LEU A 65 -11.85 6.51 -8.29
CA LEU A 65 -13.04 6.35 -7.45
C LEU A 65 -13.81 5.10 -7.90
N VAL A 66 -13.95 4.15 -7.00
CA VAL A 66 -14.67 2.90 -7.25
C VAL A 66 -15.90 2.84 -6.35
N GLY A 67 -17.03 2.36 -6.91
CA GLY A 67 -18.29 2.27 -6.18
C GLY A 67 -19.14 3.53 -6.28
N GLY A 68 -18.76 4.47 -7.14
CA GLY A 68 -19.52 5.68 -7.40
C GLY A 68 -19.51 6.69 -6.25
N MET A 69 -20.38 7.66 -6.36
CA MET A 69 -20.56 8.74 -5.38
C MET A 69 -21.51 8.24 -4.30
N GLY A 70 -21.03 8.01 -3.11
CA GLY A 70 -21.90 7.63 -2.03
C GLY A 70 -21.19 7.01 -0.85
N LYS A 71 -21.98 6.48 0.10
CA LYS A 71 -21.54 5.92 1.36
C LYS A 71 -20.52 4.78 1.21
N TYR A 72 -20.61 4.02 0.12
CA TYR A 72 -19.75 2.88 -0.15
C TYR A 72 -18.69 3.16 -1.22
N GLY A 73 -18.63 4.38 -1.73
CA GLY A 73 -17.59 4.80 -2.65
C GLY A 73 -16.23 4.80 -1.95
N ARG A 74 -15.20 4.31 -2.65
CA ARG A 74 -13.84 4.23 -2.11
C ARG A 74 -12.86 4.84 -3.07
N LEU A 75 -12.02 5.73 -2.55
CA LEU A 75 -10.92 6.29 -3.31
C LEU A 75 -9.75 5.32 -3.25
N LEU A 76 -9.34 4.81 -4.41
CA LEU A 76 -8.20 3.93 -4.56
C LEU A 76 -7.00 4.74 -5.06
N GLY A 77 -5.81 4.39 -4.59
CA GLY A 77 -4.61 5.12 -4.98
C GLY A 77 -3.43 4.22 -5.32
N TRP A 78 -2.69 4.64 -6.33
CA TRP A 78 -1.39 4.11 -6.70
C TRP A 78 -0.35 5.15 -6.33
N LEU A 79 0.66 4.75 -5.57
CA LEU A 79 1.67 5.66 -5.03
C LEU A 79 2.97 5.57 -5.83
N TYR A 80 3.50 6.72 -6.21
CA TYR A 80 4.75 6.85 -6.96
C TYR A 80 5.70 7.81 -6.26
N ILE A 81 6.97 7.47 -6.20
CA ILE A 81 8.01 8.33 -5.62
C ILE A 81 8.90 8.86 -6.76
N GLY A 82 9.01 10.18 -6.87
CA GLY A 82 9.80 10.84 -7.90
C GLY A 82 9.35 10.47 -9.30
N ASP A 83 10.29 10.11 -10.16
CA ASP A 83 10.03 9.72 -11.56
C ASP A 83 9.88 8.21 -11.74
N ALA A 84 9.59 7.48 -10.66
CA ALA A 84 9.47 6.02 -10.72
C ALA A 84 8.32 5.60 -11.66
N GLU A 85 8.60 4.63 -12.52
CA GLU A 85 7.61 4.06 -13.44
C GLU A 85 6.76 2.99 -12.75
N VAL A 86 7.28 2.40 -11.68
CA VAL A 86 6.63 1.33 -10.93
C VAL A 86 6.07 1.89 -9.63
N SER A 87 4.79 1.67 -9.38
CA SER A 87 4.14 2.14 -8.16
C SER A 87 4.66 1.39 -6.93
N LEU A 88 4.55 2.03 -5.75
CA LEU A 88 4.80 1.34 -4.48
C LEU A 88 3.86 0.15 -4.29
N ASN A 89 2.65 0.23 -4.84
CA ASN A 89 1.68 -0.87 -4.83
C ASN A 89 2.28 -2.14 -5.47
N GLU A 90 2.84 -2.01 -6.66
CA GLU A 90 3.48 -3.12 -7.36
C GLU A 90 4.75 -3.59 -6.65
N GLN A 91 5.53 -2.67 -6.11
CA GLN A 91 6.73 -3.01 -5.35
C GLN A 91 6.42 -3.83 -4.12
N MET A 92 5.32 -3.55 -3.41
CA MET A 92 4.87 -4.35 -2.26
C MET A 92 4.65 -5.81 -2.64
N ILE A 93 4.01 -6.03 -3.80
CA ILE A 93 3.73 -7.37 -4.30
C ILE A 93 5.03 -8.07 -4.67
N ASP A 94 5.90 -7.40 -5.44
CA ASP A 94 7.16 -7.96 -5.92
C ASP A 94 8.11 -8.33 -4.78
N GLU A 95 8.07 -7.58 -3.69
CA GLU A 95 8.94 -7.82 -2.52
C GLU A 95 8.31 -8.73 -1.46
N GLY A 96 7.08 -9.22 -1.68
CA GLY A 96 6.43 -10.21 -0.82
C GLY A 96 5.74 -9.66 0.42
N TYR A 97 5.33 -8.40 0.42
CA TYR A 97 4.58 -7.81 1.53
C TYR A 97 3.08 -7.83 1.32
N ALA A 98 2.64 -8.07 0.10
CA ALA A 98 1.22 -8.06 -0.25
C ALA A 98 0.94 -9.01 -1.40
N TRP A 99 -0.34 -9.35 -1.55
CA TRP A 99 -0.84 -10.10 -2.70
C TRP A 99 -1.47 -9.14 -3.70
N ALA A 100 -1.43 -9.49 -4.98
CA ALA A 100 -2.22 -8.80 -5.99
C ALA A 100 -3.71 -9.06 -5.70
N TYR A 101 -4.52 -8.01 -5.79
CA TYR A 101 -5.95 -8.09 -5.50
C TYR A 101 -6.76 -7.30 -6.54
N ASP A 102 -7.72 -7.96 -7.16
CA ASP A 102 -8.55 -7.39 -8.22
C ASP A 102 -9.99 -7.05 -7.80
N GLY A 103 -10.30 -7.20 -6.52
CA GLY A 103 -11.64 -7.00 -5.99
C GLY A 103 -12.46 -8.28 -5.85
N GLY A 104 -11.92 -9.41 -6.26
CA GLY A 104 -12.57 -10.71 -6.13
C GLY A 104 -12.38 -11.36 -4.76
N THR A 105 -12.38 -12.69 -4.75
CA THR A 105 -12.15 -13.46 -3.52
C THR A 105 -10.70 -13.34 -3.08
N LYS A 106 -10.50 -12.96 -1.82
CA LYS A 106 -9.17 -12.89 -1.22
C LYS A 106 -8.62 -14.28 -0.96
N GLN A 107 -7.41 -14.53 -1.43
CA GLN A 107 -6.67 -15.76 -1.17
C GLN A 107 -5.44 -15.43 -0.33
N LYS A 108 -5.41 -15.96 0.89
CA LYS A 108 -4.34 -15.67 1.84
C LYS A 108 -3.32 -16.81 1.85
N ASN A 109 -2.34 -16.72 0.97
CA ASN A 109 -1.23 -17.67 0.92
C ASN A 109 0.02 -17.06 1.55
N PHE A 110 0.16 -17.24 2.87
CA PHE A 110 1.28 -16.67 3.63
C PHE A 110 2.63 -17.23 3.23
N GLU A 111 2.69 -18.51 2.84
CA GLU A 111 3.94 -19.13 2.42
C GLU A 111 4.49 -18.51 1.14
N GLU A 112 3.62 -18.12 0.22
CA GLU A 112 4.01 -17.39 -0.99
C GLU A 112 4.73 -16.09 -0.62
N LEU A 113 4.19 -15.32 0.31
CA LEU A 113 4.83 -14.08 0.76
C LEU A 113 6.19 -14.35 1.41
N ARG A 114 6.28 -15.40 2.23
CA ARG A 114 7.55 -15.77 2.89
C ARG A 114 8.60 -16.20 1.87
N GLU A 115 8.24 -16.97 0.88
CA GLU A 115 9.16 -17.41 -0.18
C GLU A 115 9.74 -16.22 -0.94
N ILE A 116 8.90 -15.27 -1.32
CA ILE A 116 9.35 -14.05 -2.01
C ILE A 116 10.30 -13.27 -1.11
N ARG A 117 9.95 -13.10 0.16
CA ARG A 117 10.77 -12.35 1.11
C ARG A 117 12.09 -13.05 1.43
N ARG A 118 12.13 -14.38 1.46
CA ARG A 118 13.39 -15.14 1.60
C ARG A 118 14.30 -14.88 0.41
N ALA A 119 13.74 -14.88 -0.80
CA ALA A 119 14.51 -14.61 -2.01
C ALA A 119 15.11 -13.19 -2.00
N HIS A 120 14.43 -12.22 -1.38
CA HIS A 120 14.93 -10.85 -1.23
C HIS A 120 15.81 -10.66 0.03
N GLY A 121 15.91 -11.65 0.89
CA GLY A 121 16.68 -11.56 2.13
C GLY A 121 16.06 -10.65 3.20
N THR A 122 14.74 -10.42 3.12
CA THR A 122 14.01 -9.52 4.03
C THR A 122 13.17 -10.21 5.08
N LEU A 123 13.12 -11.55 5.06
CA LEU A 123 12.36 -12.31 6.05
C LEU A 123 13.22 -12.57 7.28
N VAL A 124 12.72 -12.12 8.43
CA VAL A 124 13.32 -12.43 9.73
C VAL A 124 12.64 -13.68 10.27
N GLU A 125 13.39 -14.73 10.43
CA GLU A 125 12.92 -16.02 10.94
C GLU A 125 13.27 -16.22 12.41
#